data_dfa73a09ad38b72c35db2bde2fd77cf3
#
_entry.id   dfa73a09ad38b72c35db2bde2fd77cf3
#
_cell.length_a   1.000
_cell.length_b   1.000
_cell.length_c   1.000
_cell.angle_alpha   90.00
_cell.angle_beta   90.00
_cell.angle_gamma   90.00
#
_symmetry.space_group_name_H-M   'P 1'
#
loop_
_entity.id
_entity.type
_entity.pdbx_description
1 polymer ?
#
loop_
_entity_poly.entity_id
_entity_poly.type
_entity_poly.pdbx_seq_one_letter_code
_entity_poly.pdbx_strand_id
1 'polypeptide(L)'
;MDQAEEYVKRILKVLIYIEENIDTELTMRELARIACYSPFHFHRVFQAIVGEPVHQYVRRLRMQVAAGKLRYTNEPVTDIALDASYDTPSAFTKAFKQFIGSSPKRYRALYAAVNTMTQKIKELPMIKPDKIEKNSPDFNLLFIRRCGNYQQTPWEAWQAMGKFIQDSHFDRSKLRHFGISHDNPEVTNEDKLRYDAAVLALPGAKEKGEIGRQTLKGGKYAIFTHRGAYSGLEGTFNQIFLKWLPDSRENLDETRPVFCEYLNMEYVKTDPDKLITKCYVPLA
;
A
#
# COMPACT_ATOMS: atom_id res chain seq x y z
N MET A 1 16.99 -19.30 16.67
CA MET A 1 15.95 -18.31 16.26
C MET A 1 15.35 -17.79 17.53
N ASP A 2 15.36 -16.50 17.74
CA ASP A 2 14.76 -15.88 18.93
C ASP A 2 13.24 -16.10 18.88
N GLN A 3 12.63 -16.37 20.03
CA GLN A 3 11.17 -16.58 20.13
C GLN A 3 10.39 -15.33 19.68
N ALA A 4 10.95 -14.14 19.90
CA ALA A 4 10.37 -12.89 19.44
C ALA A 4 10.35 -12.78 17.91
N GLU A 5 11.42 -13.19 17.22
CA GLU A 5 11.47 -13.23 15.76
C GLU A 5 10.40 -14.16 15.16
N GLU A 6 10.17 -15.31 15.80
CA GLU A 6 9.14 -16.25 15.36
C GLU A 6 7.73 -15.66 15.51
N TYR A 7 7.46 -14.93 16.59
CA TYR A 7 6.19 -14.22 16.77
C TYR A 7 5.96 -13.19 15.68
N VAL A 8 6.94 -12.33 15.41
CA VAL A 8 6.86 -11.31 14.37
C VAL A 8 6.61 -11.95 13.00
N LYS A 9 7.36 -12.99 12.66
CA LYS A 9 7.23 -13.71 11.38
C LYS A 9 5.82 -14.31 11.19
N ARG A 10 5.24 -14.90 12.23
CA ARG A 10 3.87 -15.46 12.17
C ARG A 10 2.81 -14.38 12.03
N ILE A 11 2.94 -13.27 12.75
CA ILE A 11 2.00 -12.15 12.61
C ILE A 11 2.13 -11.50 11.24
N LEU A 12 3.34 -11.34 10.71
CA LEU A 12 3.55 -10.79 9.38
C LEU A 12 2.82 -11.61 8.29
N LYS A 13 2.82 -12.94 8.38
CA LYS A 13 2.03 -13.81 7.48
C LYS A 13 0.54 -13.52 7.57
N VAL A 14 0.03 -13.27 8.78
CA VAL A 14 -1.39 -12.93 8.96
C VAL A 14 -1.70 -11.55 8.40
N LEU A 15 -0.82 -10.58 8.57
CA LEU A 15 -1.00 -9.24 8.00
C LEU A 15 -1.10 -9.29 6.47
N ILE A 16 -0.19 -10.02 5.83
CA ILE A 16 -0.22 -10.23 4.37
C ILE A 16 -1.52 -10.92 3.95
N TYR A 17 -1.91 -11.98 4.66
CA TYR A 17 -3.15 -12.68 4.34
C TYR A 17 -4.38 -11.78 4.45
N ILE A 18 -4.46 -10.93 5.48
CA ILE A 18 -5.54 -9.95 5.63
C ILE A 18 -5.55 -8.97 4.45
N GLU A 19 -4.38 -8.46 4.05
CA GLU A 19 -4.24 -7.51 2.95
C GLU A 19 -4.64 -8.12 1.60
N GLU A 20 -4.27 -9.36 1.36
CA GLU A 20 -4.62 -10.10 0.14
C GLU A 20 -6.09 -10.52 0.06
N ASN A 21 -6.81 -10.54 1.20
CA ASN A 21 -8.19 -11.05 1.31
C ASN A 21 -9.12 -10.06 2.00
N ILE A 22 -8.85 -8.74 1.90
CA ILE A 22 -9.56 -7.71 2.67
C ILE A 22 -11.04 -7.59 2.31
N ASP A 23 -11.42 -7.98 1.11
CA ASP A 23 -12.77 -8.00 0.55
C ASP A 23 -13.56 -9.27 0.90
N THR A 24 -12.93 -10.26 1.56
CA THR A 24 -13.56 -11.51 1.96
C THR A 24 -13.95 -11.51 3.45
N GLU A 25 -14.70 -12.53 3.87
CA GLU A 25 -14.95 -12.75 5.29
C GLU A 25 -13.69 -13.28 5.97
N LEU A 26 -13.20 -12.52 6.95
CA LEU A 26 -12.01 -12.85 7.75
C LEU A 26 -12.40 -13.23 9.17
N THR A 27 -12.28 -14.50 9.52
CA THR A 27 -12.63 -14.99 10.86
C THR A 27 -11.42 -15.06 11.79
N MET A 28 -11.64 -14.78 13.08
CA MET A 28 -10.61 -14.91 14.12
C MET A 28 -9.98 -16.31 14.13
N ARG A 29 -10.79 -17.36 13.91
CA ARG A 29 -10.31 -18.75 13.89
C ARG A 29 -9.38 -19.03 12.72
N GLU A 30 -9.70 -18.51 11.56
CA GLU A 30 -8.87 -18.64 10.36
C GLU A 30 -7.53 -17.92 10.53
N LEU A 31 -7.54 -16.66 10.96
CA LEU A 31 -6.33 -15.87 11.18
C LEU A 31 -5.42 -16.49 12.23
N ALA A 32 -6.00 -17.01 13.32
CA ALA A 32 -5.25 -17.74 14.36
C ALA A 32 -4.60 -19.02 13.80
N ARG A 33 -5.31 -19.76 12.92
CA ARG A 33 -4.76 -20.97 12.26
C ARG A 33 -3.57 -20.62 11.37
N ILE A 34 -3.63 -19.51 10.63
CA ILE A 34 -2.50 -19.03 9.79
C ILE A 34 -1.28 -18.71 10.64
N ALA A 35 -1.49 -18.09 11.81
CA ALA A 35 -0.42 -17.83 12.78
C ALA A 35 0.07 -19.08 13.52
N CYS A 36 -0.58 -20.24 13.35
CA CYS A 36 -0.35 -21.45 14.16
C CYS A 36 -0.53 -21.20 15.68
N TYR A 37 -1.58 -20.45 16.05
CA TYR A 37 -1.95 -20.16 17.45
C TYR A 37 -3.39 -20.55 17.74
N SER A 38 -3.71 -20.72 19.04
CA SER A 38 -5.09 -20.69 19.48
C SER A 38 -5.68 -19.28 19.30
N PRO A 39 -7.01 -19.12 19.10
CA PRO A 39 -7.62 -17.80 18.93
C PRO A 39 -7.29 -16.81 20.06
N PHE A 40 -7.27 -17.29 21.31
CA PHE A 40 -6.93 -16.45 22.47
C PHE A 40 -5.47 -15.98 22.46
N HIS A 41 -4.54 -16.89 22.19
CA HIS A 41 -3.12 -16.55 22.11
C HIS A 41 -2.83 -15.62 20.91
N PHE A 42 -3.43 -15.92 19.76
CA PHE A 42 -3.34 -15.08 18.57
C PHE A 42 -3.77 -13.64 18.86
N HIS A 43 -4.94 -13.43 19.47
CA HIS A 43 -5.44 -12.09 19.77
C HIS A 43 -4.42 -11.28 20.59
N ARG A 44 -3.84 -11.88 21.63
CA ARG A 44 -2.85 -11.21 22.48
C ARG A 44 -1.55 -10.89 21.75
N VAL A 45 -1.02 -11.86 21.00
CA VAL A 45 0.23 -11.67 20.25
C VAL A 45 0.04 -10.64 19.15
N PHE A 46 -1.08 -10.71 18.40
CA PHE A 46 -1.39 -9.74 17.36
C PHE A 46 -1.45 -8.32 17.92
N GLN A 47 -2.23 -8.11 18.98
CA GLN A 47 -2.36 -6.79 19.61
C GLN A 47 -1.03 -6.27 20.19
N ALA A 48 -0.20 -7.15 20.74
CA ALA A 48 1.11 -6.76 21.27
C ALA A 48 2.10 -6.32 20.19
N ILE A 49 2.05 -6.95 19.00
CA ILE A 49 2.96 -6.65 17.90
C ILE A 49 2.43 -5.50 17.03
N VAL A 50 1.13 -5.50 16.71
CA VAL A 50 0.51 -4.54 15.79
C VAL A 50 0.03 -3.26 16.49
N GLY A 51 -0.12 -3.30 17.82
CA GLY A 51 -0.58 -2.15 18.61
C GLY A 51 -2.09 -1.94 18.61
N GLU A 52 -2.86 -2.75 17.85
CA GLU A 52 -4.33 -2.69 17.82
C GLU A 52 -4.93 -4.10 17.69
N PRO A 53 -6.19 -4.31 18.17
CA PRO A 53 -6.90 -5.57 17.97
C PRO A 53 -7.12 -5.88 16.49
N VAL A 54 -7.08 -7.16 16.11
CA VAL A 54 -7.21 -7.59 14.70
C VAL A 54 -8.48 -7.10 14.01
N HIS A 55 -9.62 -7.05 14.73
CA HIS A 55 -10.87 -6.56 14.14
C HIS A 55 -10.82 -5.03 13.85
N GLN A 56 -10.07 -4.24 14.63
CA GLN A 56 -9.85 -2.82 14.37
C GLN A 56 -8.91 -2.63 13.19
N TYR A 57 -7.85 -3.43 13.09
CA TYR A 57 -6.95 -3.46 11.96
C TYR A 57 -7.70 -3.71 10.64
N VAL A 58 -8.48 -4.81 10.55
CA VAL A 58 -9.28 -5.16 9.37
C VAL A 58 -10.27 -4.04 9.03
N ARG A 59 -10.99 -3.53 10.04
CA ARG A 59 -11.95 -2.43 9.84
C ARG A 59 -11.27 -1.18 9.28
N ARG A 60 -10.09 -0.83 9.79
CA ARG A 60 -9.32 0.32 9.31
C ARG A 60 -8.96 0.16 7.84
N LEU A 61 -8.44 -1.00 7.43
CA LEU A 61 -8.09 -1.27 6.03
C LEU A 61 -9.32 -1.18 5.11
N ARG A 62 -10.45 -1.76 5.50
CA ARG A 62 -11.69 -1.66 4.74
C ARG A 62 -12.19 -0.22 4.60
N MET A 63 -12.05 0.60 5.64
CA MET A 63 -12.39 2.02 5.57
C MET A 63 -11.47 2.82 4.64
N GLN A 64 -10.20 2.46 4.55
CA GLN A 64 -9.26 3.06 3.61
C GLN A 64 -9.64 2.75 2.15
N VAL A 65 -9.92 1.47 1.85
CA VAL A 65 -10.40 1.06 0.51
C VAL A 65 -11.70 1.79 0.16
N ALA A 66 -12.65 1.85 1.11
CA ALA A 66 -13.91 2.56 0.90
C ALA A 66 -13.72 4.08 0.65
N ALA A 67 -12.78 4.72 1.36
CA ALA A 67 -12.44 6.13 1.14
C ALA A 67 -11.83 6.35 -0.25
N GLY A 68 -10.95 5.46 -0.70
CA GLY A 68 -10.39 5.47 -2.05
C GLY A 68 -11.47 5.33 -3.12
N LYS A 69 -12.35 4.32 -3.02
CA LYS A 69 -13.49 4.14 -3.94
C LYS A 69 -14.40 5.37 -3.99
N LEU A 70 -14.71 5.98 -2.83
CA LEU A 70 -15.51 7.20 -2.78
C LEU A 70 -14.85 8.39 -3.49
N ARG A 71 -13.52 8.47 -3.47
CA ARG A 71 -12.73 9.56 -4.04
C ARG A 71 -12.53 9.41 -5.55
N TYR A 72 -12.27 8.19 -6.01
CA TYR A 72 -11.76 7.95 -7.36
C TYR A 72 -12.77 7.23 -8.27
N THR A 73 -13.91 6.76 -7.74
CA THR A 73 -14.92 6.07 -8.53
C THR A 73 -16.31 6.70 -8.35
N ASN A 74 -17.22 6.37 -9.28
CA ASN A 74 -18.64 6.71 -9.18
C ASN A 74 -19.49 5.56 -8.59
N GLU A 75 -18.86 4.57 -8.01
CA GLU A 75 -19.53 3.40 -7.43
C GLU A 75 -20.57 3.83 -6.36
N PRO A 76 -21.78 3.25 -6.36
CA PRO A 76 -22.80 3.59 -5.37
C PRO A 76 -22.30 3.39 -3.93
N VAL A 77 -22.68 4.31 -3.03
CA VAL A 77 -22.32 4.20 -1.60
C VAL A 77 -22.84 2.90 -0.99
N THR A 78 -23.96 2.37 -1.49
CA THR A 78 -24.52 1.08 -1.08
C THR A 78 -23.58 -0.07 -1.38
N ASP A 79 -22.99 -0.10 -2.56
CA ASP A 79 -22.11 -1.16 -3.01
C ASP A 79 -20.77 -1.10 -2.27
N ILE A 80 -20.22 0.11 -2.11
CA ILE A 80 -19.03 0.35 -1.27
C ILE A 80 -19.26 -0.10 0.19
N ALA A 81 -20.47 0.07 0.72
CA ALA A 81 -20.80 -0.39 2.07
C ALA A 81 -20.80 -1.91 2.18
N LEU A 82 -21.32 -2.62 1.17
CA LEU A 82 -21.31 -4.08 1.12
C LEU A 82 -19.88 -4.62 1.00
N ASP A 83 -19.06 -4.03 0.13
CA ASP A 83 -17.65 -4.40 -0.04
C ASP A 83 -16.83 -4.16 1.23
N ALA A 84 -17.19 -3.13 2.00
CA ALA A 84 -16.59 -2.89 3.31
C ALA A 84 -17.14 -3.81 4.42
N SER A 85 -17.95 -4.82 4.04
CA SER A 85 -18.58 -5.81 4.94
C SER A 85 -19.55 -5.21 5.97
N TYR A 86 -20.37 -4.26 5.53
CA TYR A 86 -21.47 -3.72 6.32
C TYR A 86 -22.82 -4.21 5.77
N ASP A 87 -23.64 -4.79 6.65
CA ASP A 87 -24.98 -5.30 6.30
C ASP A 87 -25.93 -4.20 5.83
N THR A 88 -25.69 -2.95 6.26
CA THR A 88 -26.56 -1.80 5.90
C THR A 88 -25.74 -0.54 5.58
N PRO A 89 -26.19 0.25 4.58
CA PRO A 89 -25.58 1.55 4.28
C PRO A 89 -25.59 2.52 5.46
N SER A 90 -26.56 2.40 6.37
CA SER A 90 -26.66 3.24 7.57
C SER A 90 -25.57 2.92 8.58
N ALA A 91 -25.28 1.62 8.81
CA ALA A 91 -24.20 1.18 9.69
C ALA A 91 -22.84 1.61 9.13
N PHE A 92 -22.62 1.43 7.81
CA PHE A 92 -21.43 1.93 7.12
C PHE A 92 -21.29 3.45 7.27
N THR A 93 -22.34 4.22 6.99
CA THR A 93 -22.30 5.69 7.07
C THR A 93 -21.91 6.17 8.46
N LYS A 94 -22.44 5.54 9.52
CA LYS A 94 -22.09 5.86 10.92
C LYS A 94 -20.62 5.53 11.18
N ALA A 95 -20.16 4.36 10.77
CA ALA A 95 -18.79 3.91 10.96
C ALA A 95 -17.79 4.77 10.17
N PHE A 96 -18.10 5.07 8.92
CA PHE A 96 -17.28 5.92 8.05
C PHE A 96 -17.17 7.35 8.61
N LYS A 97 -18.30 7.92 9.07
CA LYS A 97 -18.29 9.25 9.70
C LYS A 97 -17.45 9.26 10.98
N GLN A 98 -17.48 8.20 11.76
CA GLN A 98 -16.67 8.07 12.97
C GLN A 98 -15.17 7.97 12.64
N PHE A 99 -14.83 7.32 11.54
CA PHE A 99 -13.44 7.08 11.11
C PHE A 99 -12.85 8.29 10.38
N ILE A 100 -13.58 8.86 9.41
CA ILE A 100 -13.11 9.94 8.51
C ILE A 100 -13.54 11.35 9.01
N GLY A 101 -14.53 11.45 9.91
CA GLY A 101 -15.08 12.74 10.37
C GLY A 101 -16.22 13.29 9.50
N SER A 102 -16.52 12.69 8.35
CA SER A 102 -17.61 13.13 7.46
C SER A 102 -18.38 11.93 6.88
N SER A 103 -19.65 12.18 6.43
CA SER A 103 -20.42 11.11 5.79
C SER A 103 -19.84 10.74 4.41
N PRO A 104 -20.03 9.49 3.92
CA PRO A 104 -19.54 9.05 2.61
C PRO A 104 -19.94 9.98 1.45
N LYS A 105 -21.22 10.40 1.43
CA LYS A 105 -21.74 11.34 0.42
C LYS A 105 -21.06 12.71 0.48
N ARG A 106 -20.84 13.24 1.70
CA ARG A 106 -20.15 14.53 1.89
C ARG A 106 -18.67 14.42 1.53
N TYR A 107 -18.02 13.30 1.89
CA TYR A 107 -16.64 13.03 1.54
C TYR A 107 -16.44 13.00 0.02
N ARG A 108 -17.26 12.25 -0.72
CA ARG A 108 -17.26 12.23 -2.19
C ARG A 108 -17.48 13.63 -2.78
N ALA A 109 -18.48 14.36 -2.29
CA ALA A 109 -18.78 15.70 -2.79
C ALA A 109 -17.64 16.70 -2.53
N LEU A 110 -16.96 16.59 -1.38
CA LEU A 110 -15.82 17.43 -1.05
C LEU A 110 -14.68 17.22 -2.05
N TYR A 111 -14.33 15.98 -2.35
CA TYR A 111 -13.26 15.67 -3.32
C TYR A 111 -13.66 16.03 -4.76
N ALA A 112 -14.90 15.82 -5.15
CA ALA A 112 -15.41 16.31 -6.44
C ALA A 112 -15.33 17.85 -6.54
N ALA A 113 -15.66 18.57 -5.47
CA ALA A 113 -15.58 20.03 -5.41
C ALA A 113 -14.12 20.54 -5.40
N VAL A 114 -13.23 19.86 -4.67
CA VAL A 114 -11.80 20.18 -4.67
C VAL A 114 -11.21 20.04 -6.10
N ASN A 115 -11.58 19.00 -6.83
CA ASN A 115 -11.17 18.82 -8.22
C ASN A 115 -11.67 19.94 -9.16
N THR A 116 -12.80 20.56 -8.85
CA THR A 116 -13.34 21.67 -9.64
C THR A 116 -12.84 23.05 -9.21
N MET A 117 -12.45 23.24 -7.95
CA MET A 117 -12.10 24.55 -7.39
C MET A 117 -10.62 24.90 -7.41
N THR A 118 -9.70 23.94 -7.54
CA THR A 118 -8.28 24.23 -7.33
C THR A 118 -7.63 24.64 -8.64
N GLN A 119 -7.43 25.96 -8.84
CA GLN A 119 -6.60 26.51 -9.90
C GLN A 119 -5.21 25.85 -9.96
N LYS A 120 -4.65 25.48 -8.82
CA LYS A 120 -3.40 24.69 -8.70
C LYS A 120 -3.46 23.34 -9.43
N ILE A 121 -4.59 22.63 -9.41
CA ILE A 121 -4.75 21.35 -10.15
C ILE A 121 -4.78 21.61 -11.65
N LYS A 122 -5.40 22.71 -12.10
CA LYS A 122 -5.41 23.10 -13.52
C LYS A 122 -4.02 23.48 -14.03
N GLU A 123 -3.18 24.01 -13.16
CA GLU A 123 -1.80 24.42 -13.47
C GLU A 123 -0.82 23.23 -13.43
N LEU A 124 -1.19 22.09 -12.86
CA LEU A 124 -0.34 20.89 -12.92
C LEU A 124 -0.13 20.48 -14.38
N PRO A 125 1.12 20.20 -14.80
CA PRO A 125 1.37 19.68 -16.13
C PRO A 125 0.65 18.33 -16.31
N MET A 126 0.10 18.12 -17.51
CA MET A 126 -0.51 16.83 -17.84
C MET A 126 0.59 15.78 -17.99
N ILE A 127 0.58 14.80 -17.12
CA ILE A 127 1.41 13.62 -17.25
C ILE A 127 0.63 12.51 -17.97
N LYS A 128 1.32 11.75 -18.80
CA LYS A 128 0.74 10.56 -19.46
C LYS A 128 1.54 9.34 -19.02
N PRO A 129 0.89 8.18 -18.89
CA PRO A 129 1.64 6.95 -18.63
C PRO A 129 2.56 6.65 -19.83
N ASP A 130 3.74 6.17 -19.56
CA ASP A 130 4.63 5.64 -20.60
C ASP A 130 4.00 4.41 -21.25
N LYS A 131 3.25 3.65 -20.45
CA LYS A 131 2.59 2.41 -20.85
C LYS A 131 1.38 2.11 -19.96
N ILE A 132 0.29 1.62 -20.56
CA ILE A 132 -0.75 0.89 -19.84
C ILE A 132 -0.52 -0.59 -20.12
N GLU A 133 -0.05 -1.32 -19.14
CA GLU A 133 0.19 -2.75 -19.21
C GLU A 133 -1.04 -3.51 -18.74
N LYS A 134 -1.64 -4.32 -19.62
CA LYS A 134 -2.90 -5.02 -19.32
C LYS A 134 -2.71 -6.27 -18.48
N ASN A 135 -1.57 -6.93 -18.63
CA ASN A 135 -1.27 -8.22 -18.00
C ASN A 135 0.15 -8.19 -17.43
N SER A 136 0.39 -7.33 -16.44
CA SER A 136 1.64 -7.37 -15.69
C SER A 136 1.71 -8.68 -14.91
N PRO A 137 2.87 -9.37 -14.86
CA PRO A 137 3.02 -10.56 -14.04
C PRO A 137 2.99 -10.24 -12.55
N ASP A 138 2.74 -11.27 -11.73
CA ASP A 138 2.95 -11.19 -10.29
C ASP A 138 4.44 -10.98 -9.98
N PHE A 139 4.73 -10.16 -8.96
CA PHE A 139 6.08 -10.00 -8.43
C PHE A 139 6.18 -10.68 -7.06
N ASN A 140 6.98 -11.75 -6.99
CA ASN A 140 7.33 -12.37 -5.71
C ASN A 140 8.46 -11.57 -5.06
N LEU A 141 8.21 -10.98 -3.90
CA LEU A 141 9.10 -10.05 -3.25
C LEU A 141 9.56 -10.56 -1.88
N LEU A 142 10.82 -10.29 -1.55
CA LEU A 142 11.28 -10.22 -0.17
C LEU A 142 11.19 -8.77 0.28
N PHE A 143 10.64 -8.52 1.46
CA PHE A 143 10.39 -7.17 1.92
C PHE A 143 10.68 -6.98 3.41
N ILE A 144 10.91 -5.74 3.79
CA ILE A 144 10.92 -5.23 5.16
C ILE A 144 9.83 -4.17 5.27
N ARG A 145 8.96 -4.31 6.28
CA ARG A 145 7.93 -3.31 6.58
C ARG A 145 8.37 -2.40 7.71
N ARG A 146 8.06 -1.12 7.53
CA ARG A 146 8.09 -0.11 8.59
C ARG A 146 6.76 0.62 8.64
N CYS A 147 6.35 1.04 9.84
CA CYS A 147 5.17 1.85 10.06
C CYS A 147 5.58 3.22 10.59
N GLY A 148 4.97 4.28 10.09
CA GLY A 148 5.25 5.65 10.48
C GLY A 148 5.23 6.62 9.32
N ASN A 149 5.75 7.82 9.56
CA ASN A 149 5.80 8.90 8.59
C ASN A 149 6.55 8.54 7.31
N TYR A 150 5.93 8.71 6.16
CA TYR A 150 6.53 8.42 4.85
C TYR A 150 7.74 9.30 4.49
N GLN A 151 8.06 10.32 5.26
CA GLN A 151 9.29 11.09 5.08
C GLN A 151 10.52 10.40 5.72
N GLN A 152 10.32 9.56 6.75
CA GLN A 152 11.39 8.88 7.49
C GLN A 152 11.38 7.37 7.26
N THR A 153 10.20 6.76 7.29
CA THR A 153 10.00 5.32 7.23
C THR A 153 10.66 4.64 6.01
N PRO A 154 10.62 5.22 4.77
CA PRO A 154 11.32 4.64 3.62
C PRO A 154 12.82 4.52 3.84
N TRP A 155 13.45 5.53 4.45
CA TRP A 155 14.89 5.53 4.74
C TRP A 155 15.26 4.38 5.68
N GLU A 156 14.53 4.22 6.78
CA GLU A 156 14.76 3.16 7.76
C GLU A 156 14.58 1.76 7.14
N ALA A 157 13.51 1.59 6.34
CA ALA A 157 13.23 0.34 5.65
C ALA A 157 14.35 -0.02 4.65
N TRP A 158 14.83 0.96 3.87
CA TRP A 158 15.92 0.74 2.92
C TRP A 158 17.27 0.52 3.56
N GLN A 159 17.54 1.10 4.72
CA GLN A 159 18.77 0.78 5.49
C GLN A 159 18.76 -0.70 5.93
N ALA A 160 17.65 -1.16 6.50
CA ALA A 160 17.51 -2.54 6.93
C ALA A 160 17.56 -3.53 5.75
N MET A 161 16.87 -3.21 4.63
CA MET A 161 16.93 -4.00 3.41
C MET A 161 18.35 -4.04 2.81
N GLY A 162 19.07 -2.93 2.82
CA GLY A 162 20.45 -2.86 2.35
C GLY A 162 21.39 -3.77 3.12
N LYS A 163 21.24 -3.83 4.45
CA LYS A 163 21.99 -4.77 5.30
C LYS A 163 21.67 -6.22 4.94
N PHE A 164 20.38 -6.55 4.79
CA PHE A 164 19.96 -7.89 4.37
C PHE A 164 20.56 -8.30 3.02
N ILE A 165 20.52 -7.41 2.01
CA ILE A 165 21.10 -7.66 0.67
C ILE A 165 22.61 -7.89 0.79
N GLN A 166 23.31 -7.12 1.63
CA GLN A 166 24.74 -7.25 1.84
C GLN A 166 25.10 -8.62 2.44
N ASP A 167 24.30 -9.09 3.41
CA ASP A 167 24.52 -10.36 4.12
C ASP A 167 24.07 -11.59 3.29
N SER A 168 23.30 -11.41 2.22
CA SER A 168 22.63 -12.48 1.49
C SER A 168 23.36 -13.00 0.25
N HIS A 169 24.51 -12.47 -0.11
CA HIS A 169 25.31 -12.90 -1.28
C HIS A 169 24.50 -12.93 -2.60
N PHE A 170 23.50 -12.06 -2.75
CA PHE A 170 22.73 -11.96 -3.99
C PHE A 170 23.58 -11.40 -5.15
N ASP A 171 23.29 -11.88 -6.35
CA ASP A 171 23.75 -11.23 -7.57
C ASP A 171 23.05 -9.86 -7.71
N ARG A 172 23.76 -8.81 -7.31
CA ARG A 172 23.21 -7.44 -7.27
C ARG A 172 22.77 -6.92 -8.63
N SER A 173 23.33 -7.45 -9.73
CA SER A 173 22.93 -7.05 -11.09
C SER A 173 21.53 -7.51 -11.48
N LYS A 174 20.99 -8.50 -10.78
CA LYS A 174 19.65 -9.06 -10.99
C LYS A 174 18.61 -8.52 -10.00
N LEU A 175 19.02 -7.69 -9.05
CA LEU A 175 18.10 -7.16 -8.07
C LEU A 175 17.23 -6.04 -8.70
N ARG A 176 15.93 -6.17 -8.51
CA ARG A 176 14.96 -5.12 -8.77
C ARG A 176 14.43 -4.62 -7.42
N HIS A 177 14.35 -3.31 -7.27
CA HIS A 177 14.05 -2.64 -6.01
C HIS A 177 12.65 -2.01 -6.08
N PHE A 178 11.81 -2.29 -5.08
CA PHE A 178 10.43 -1.82 -5.03
C PHE A 178 10.15 -1.11 -3.71
N GLY A 179 9.44 0.02 -3.79
CA GLY A 179 8.88 0.70 -2.63
C GLY A 179 7.37 0.67 -2.71
N ILE A 180 6.71 0.16 -1.67
CA ILE A 180 5.26 -0.01 -1.65
C ILE A 180 4.69 0.82 -0.52
N SER A 181 3.85 1.80 -0.87
CA SER A 181 3.08 2.60 0.09
C SER A 181 1.67 2.03 0.16
N HIS A 182 1.32 1.44 1.31
CA HIS A 182 0.05 0.72 1.46
C HIS A 182 -1.12 1.60 1.86
N ASP A 183 -0.83 2.76 2.44
CA ASP A 183 -1.85 3.57 3.09
C ASP A 183 -1.88 5.00 2.54
N ASN A 184 -3.09 5.58 2.50
CA ASN A 184 -3.25 6.98 2.18
C ASN A 184 -3.06 7.83 3.45
N PRO A 185 -2.06 8.74 3.50
CA PRO A 185 -1.79 9.59 4.66
C PRO A 185 -2.91 10.58 5.00
N GLU A 186 -3.84 10.85 4.06
CA GLU A 186 -4.99 11.72 4.33
C GLU A 186 -6.07 11.04 5.20
N VAL A 187 -6.09 9.71 5.25
CA VAL A 187 -7.12 8.93 5.96
C VAL A 187 -6.56 7.99 7.03
N THR A 188 -5.25 7.81 7.07
CA THR A 188 -4.56 6.94 8.02
C THR A 188 -3.68 7.76 8.94
N ASN A 189 -3.76 7.48 10.25
CA ASN A 189 -2.86 8.10 11.22
C ASN A 189 -1.39 7.81 10.84
N GLU A 190 -0.55 8.80 11.00
CA GLU A 190 0.85 8.77 10.60
C GLU A 190 1.63 7.58 11.19
N ASP A 191 1.38 7.24 12.45
CA ASP A 191 1.99 6.11 13.17
C ASP A 191 1.60 4.73 12.59
N LYS A 192 0.58 4.67 11.75
CA LYS A 192 0.04 3.45 11.12
C LYS A 192 0.24 3.36 9.62
N LEU A 193 0.92 4.34 9.02
CA LEU A 193 1.27 4.30 7.60
C LEU A 193 2.30 3.20 7.36
N ARG A 194 1.98 2.24 6.49
CA ARG A 194 2.85 1.10 6.17
C ARG A 194 3.65 1.36 4.91
N TYR A 195 4.94 1.14 5.01
CA TYR A 195 5.85 1.18 3.86
C TYR A 195 6.70 -0.08 3.80
N ASP A 196 6.79 -0.69 2.62
CA ASP A 196 7.65 -1.83 2.36
C ASP A 196 8.81 -1.42 1.44
N ALA A 197 10.04 -1.60 1.91
CA ALA A 197 11.20 -1.71 1.05
C ALA A 197 11.33 -3.17 0.61
N ALA A 198 11.36 -3.43 -0.70
CA ALA A 198 11.30 -4.77 -1.22
C ALA A 198 12.26 -4.99 -2.39
N VAL A 199 12.66 -6.24 -2.56
CA VAL A 199 13.43 -6.70 -3.72
C VAL A 199 12.80 -7.94 -4.34
N LEU A 200 12.99 -8.13 -5.65
CA LEU A 200 12.52 -9.34 -6.33
C LEU A 200 13.17 -10.57 -5.67
N ALA A 201 12.35 -11.53 -5.29
CA ALA A 201 12.84 -12.78 -4.71
C ALA A 201 13.55 -13.63 -5.76
N LEU A 202 14.87 -13.67 -5.69
CA LEU A 202 15.68 -14.52 -6.57
C LEU A 202 15.52 -16.00 -6.20
N PRO A 203 15.77 -16.94 -7.12
CA PRO A 203 15.76 -18.38 -6.85
C PRO A 203 16.63 -18.72 -5.64
N GLY A 204 16.10 -19.46 -4.68
CA GLY A 204 16.82 -19.86 -3.47
C GLY A 204 16.86 -18.80 -2.36
N ALA A 205 16.36 -17.59 -2.59
CA ALA A 205 16.28 -16.54 -1.56
C ALA A 205 15.33 -16.95 -0.41
N LYS A 206 15.82 -16.82 0.83
CA LYS A 206 15.08 -17.20 2.05
C LYS A 206 14.81 -15.99 2.92
N GLU A 207 13.70 -16.07 3.61
CA GLU A 207 13.33 -15.12 4.67
C GLU A 207 14.30 -15.31 5.86
N LYS A 208 14.77 -14.19 6.44
CA LYS A 208 15.66 -14.20 7.61
C LYS A 208 15.34 -12.98 8.49
N GLY A 209 15.24 -13.18 9.79
CA GLY A 209 14.93 -12.10 10.73
C GLY A 209 13.57 -11.47 10.43
N GLU A 210 13.56 -10.18 10.22
CA GLU A 210 12.36 -9.39 9.90
C GLU A 210 11.99 -9.37 8.41
N ILE A 211 12.72 -10.10 7.57
CA ILE A 211 12.38 -10.23 6.16
C ILE A 211 11.16 -11.11 5.97
N GLY A 212 10.13 -10.57 5.38
CA GLY A 212 8.95 -11.29 4.93
C GLY A 212 8.96 -11.58 3.43
N ARG A 213 8.02 -12.40 3.00
CA ARG A 213 7.73 -12.68 1.60
C ARG A 213 6.29 -12.30 1.29
N GLN A 214 6.08 -11.61 0.17
CA GLN A 214 4.75 -11.29 -0.34
C GLN A 214 4.72 -11.39 -1.86
N THR A 215 3.51 -11.52 -2.40
CA THR A 215 3.27 -11.45 -3.84
C THR A 215 2.54 -10.15 -4.14
N LEU A 216 3.20 -9.27 -4.88
CA LEU A 216 2.57 -8.09 -5.43
C LEU A 216 1.82 -8.53 -6.69
N LYS A 217 0.49 -8.51 -6.63
CA LYS A 217 -0.36 -9.03 -7.69
C LYS A 217 -0.19 -8.27 -8.99
N GLY A 218 -0.07 -9.00 -10.06
CA GLY A 218 -0.06 -8.49 -11.43
C GLY A 218 -1.42 -7.95 -11.88
N GLY A 219 -1.60 -7.81 -13.17
CA GLY A 219 -2.83 -7.31 -13.79
C GLY A 219 -2.61 -6.01 -14.56
N LYS A 220 -3.65 -5.19 -14.66
CA LYS A 220 -3.58 -3.92 -15.41
C LYS A 220 -2.92 -2.83 -14.58
N TYR A 221 -1.90 -2.16 -15.13
CA TYR A 221 -1.21 -1.03 -14.51
C TYR A 221 -0.98 0.11 -15.50
N ALA A 222 -1.18 1.34 -15.07
CA ALA A 222 -0.59 2.51 -15.70
C ALA A 222 0.80 2.74 -15.11
N ILE A 223 1.81 2.85 -15.97
CA ILE A 223 3.22 2.99 -15.57
C ILE A 223 3.71 4.36 -16.01
N PHE A 224 4.22 5.13 -15.05
CA PHE A 224 4.78 6.47 -15.27
C PHE A 224 6.24 6.49 -14.89
N THR A 225 7.05 7.25 -15.59
CA THR A 225 8.44 7.47 -15.19
C THR A 225 8.61 8.82 -14.51
N HIS A 226 8.98 8.79 -13.24
CA HIS A 226 9.49 9.94 -12.51
C HIS A 226 11.00 10.04 -12.71
N ARG A 227 11.49 11.25 -13.02
CA ARG A 227 12.91 11.58 -13.16
C ARG A 227 13.28 12.61 -12.12
N GLY A 228 14.37 12.37 -11.39
CA GLY A 228 14.86 13.26 -10.33
C GLY A 228 14.71 12.69 -8.94
N ALA A 229 14.98 13.54 -7.95
CA ALA A 229 15.00 13.17 -6.54
C ALA A 229 13.65 12.61 -6.05
N TYR A 230 13.71 11.65 -5.12
CA TYR A 230 12.51 11.03 -4.55
C TYR A 230 11.57 12.02 -3.84
N SER A 231 12.08 13.17 -3.39
CA SER A 231 11.25 14.26 -2.87
C SER A 231 10.25 14.82 -3.89
N GLY A 232 10.49 14.62 -5.19
CA GLY A 232 9.59 15.01 -6.28
C GLY A 232 8.47 14.00 -6.56
N LEU A 233 8.50 12.79 -5.98
CA LEU A 233 7.51 11.74 -6.22
C LEU A 233 6.10 12.18 -5.84
N GLU A 234 5.93 12.91 -4.72
CA GLU A 234 4.63 13.45 -4.31
C GLU A 234 4.00 14.32 -5.42
N GLY A 235 4.80 15.19 -6.04
CA GLY A 235 4.34 16.01 -7.17
C GLY A 235 3.91 15.16 -8.37
N THR A 236 4.64 14.06 -8.66
CA THR A 236 4.28 13.13 -9.74
C THR A 236 2.96 12.40 -9.42
N PHE A 237 2.79 11.90 -8.20
CA PHE A 237 1.53 11.27 -7.79
C PHE A 237 0.35 12.25 -7.79
N ASN A 238 0.57 13.51 -7.39
CA ASN A 238 -0.46 14.55 -7.52
C ASN A 238 -0.90 14.77 -8.97
N GLN A 239 0.04 14.78 -9.95
CA GLN A 239 -0.30 14.87 -11.36
C GLN A 239 -1.08 13.64 -11.83
N ILE A 240 -0.72 12.44 -11.38
CA ILE A 240 -1.40 11.18 -11.71
C ILE A 240 -2.83 11.19 -11.17
N PHE A 241 -2.99 11.36 -9.86
CA PHE A 241 -4.27 11.16 -9.18
C PHE A 241 -5.24 12.33 -9.30
N LEU A 242 -4.73 13.57 -9.39
CA LEU A 242 -5.57 14.75 -9.45
C LEU A 242 -5.84 15.23 -10.88
N LYS A 243 -5.05 14.79 -11.86
CA LYS A 243 -5.20 15.23 -13.23
C LYS A 243 -5.37 14.09 -14.23
N TRP A 244 -4.39 13.18 -14.33
CA TRP A 244 -4.46 12.13 -15.33
C TRP A 244 -5.59 11.13 -15.07
N LEU A 245 -5.72 10.61 -13.87
CA LEU A 245 -6.69 9.58 -13.55
C LEU A 245 -8.15 10.04 -13.79
N PRO A 246 -8.59 11.24 -13.34
CA PRO A 246 -9.94 11.74 -13.63
C PRO A 246 -10.23 11.93 -15.13
N ASP A 247 -9.21 12.29 -15.92
CA ASP A 247 -9.37 12.55 -17.37
C ASP A 247 -9.21 11.27 -18.22
N SER A 248 -8.66 10.18 -17.66
CA SER A 248 -8.25 8.99 -18.41
C SER A 248 -9.39 8.02 -18.73
N ARG A 249 -10.53 8.11 -18.07
CA ARG A 249 -11.62 7.11 -18.07
C ARG A 249 -11.23 5.75 -17.47
N GLU A 250 -10.07 5.64 -16.86
CA GLU A 250 -9.61 4.45 -16.14
C GLU A 250 -10.11 4.50 -14.70
N ASN A 251 -10.34 3.34 -14.11
CA ASN A 251 -10.69 3.23 -12.70
C ASN A 251 -9.50 2.68 -11.92
N LEU A 252 -9.22 3.29 -10.76
CA LEU A 252 -8.23 2.79 -9.83
C LEU A 252 -8.71 1.48 -9.21
N ASP A 253 -7.82 0.49 -9.12
CA ASP A 253 -8.05 -0.71 -8.33
C ASP A 253 -7.51 -0.50 -6.91
N GLU A 254 -8.40 -0.15 -6.00
CA GLU A 254 -8.08 0.13 -4.59
C GLU A 254 -7.72 -1.13 -3.77
N THR A 255 -7.85 -2.31 -4.35
CA THR A 255 -7.47 -3.57 -3.68
C THR A 255 -5.99 -3.89 -3.82
N ARG A 256 -5.32 -3.27 -4.79
CA ARG A 256 -3.89 -3.40 -5.04
C ARG A 256 -3.13 -2.12 -4.66
N PRO A 257 -1.96 -2.22 -4.03
CA PRO A 257 -1.20 -1.04 -3.67
C PRO A 257 -0.57 -0.36 -4.90
N VAL A 258 -0.42 0.96 -4.80
CA VAL A 258 0.48 1.72 -5.66
C VAL A 258 1.91 1.43 -5.23
N PHE A 259 2.81 1.23 -6.20
CA PHE A 259 4.21 0.98 -5.89
C PHE A 259 5.18 1.65 -6.86
N CYS A 260 6.40 1.81 -6.41
CA CYS A 260 7.51 2.32 -7.19
C CYS A 260 8.53 1.21 -7.46
N GLU A 261 9.12 1.21 -8.66
CA GLU A 261 10.32 0.46 -8.98
C GLU A 261 11.48 1.44 -9.16
N TYR A 262 12.53 1.28 -8.37
CA TYR A 262 13.72 2.13 -8.40
C TYR A 262 14.77 1.53 -9.32
N LEU A 263 15.06 2.20 -10.44
CA LEU A 263 15.90 1.61 -11.50
C LEU A 263 17.41 1.83 -11.28
N ASN A 264 17.80 2.87 -10.58
CA ASN A 264 19.20 3.30 -10.45
C ASN A 264 19.50 3.95 -9.10
N MET A 265 19.26 3.19 -8.02
CA MET A 265 19.43 3.66 -6.63
C MET A 265 20.87 4.08 -6.28
N GLU A 266 21.87 3.73 -7.08
CA GLU A 266 23.25 4.14 -6.92
C GLU A 266 23.44 5.65 -6.94
N TYR A 267 22.57 6.39 -7.62
CA TYR A 267 22.63 7.86 -7.69
C TYR A 267 22.02 8.58 -6.49
N VAL A 268 21.38 7.91 -5.55
CA VAL A 268 20.70 8.54 -4.39
C VAL A 268 21.63 9.49 -3.61
N LYS A 269 22.89 9.10 -3.44
CA LYS A 269 23.87 9.89 -2.66
C LYS A 269 24.77 10.79 -3.52
N THR A 270 24.84 10.57 -4.81
CA THR A 270 25.81 11.23 -5.70
C THR A 270 25.17 12.26 -6.62
N ASP A 271 24.06 11.93 -7.22
CA ASP A 271 23.36 12.79 -8.18
C ASP A 271 21.86 12.45 -8.21
N PRO A 272 21.05 12.92 -7.24
CA PRO A 272 19.64 12.61 -7.15
C PRO A 272 18.81 12.99 -8.40
N ASP A 273 19.29 13.96 -9.18
CA ASP A 273 18.58 14.40 -10.41
C ASP A 273 18.63 13.36 -11.53
N LYS A 274 19.57 12.40 -11.45
CA LYS A 274 19.64 11.27 -12.39
C LYS A 274 18.76 10.08 -12.00
N LEU A 275 18.10 10.12 -10.85
CA LEU A 275 17.26 9.01 -10.41
C LEU A 275 16.10 8.80 -11.40
N ILE A 276 15.80 7.53 -11.63
CA ILE A 276 14.69 7.08 -12.46
C ILE A 276 13.85 6.11 -11.64
N THR A 277 12.58 6.48 -11.46
CA THR A 277 11.60 5.68 -10.73
C THR A 277 10.40 5.41 -11.61
N LYS A 278 10.00 4.15 -11.73
CA LYS A 278 8.72 3.80 -12.34
C LYS A 278 7.64 3.75 -11.28
N CYS A 279 6.57 4.50 -11.48
CA CYS A 279 5.40 4.52 -10.62
C CYS A 279 4.30 3.65 -11.25
N TYR A 280 3.89 2.61 -10.56
CA TYR A 280 2.85 1.68 -11.00
C TYR A 280 1.54 2.00 -10.28
N VAL A 281 0.52 2.33 -11.08
CA VAL A 281 -0.83 2.64 -10.58
C VAL A 281 -1.77 1.53 -11.03
N PRO A 282 -2.34 0.75 -10.11
CA PRO A 282 -3.20 -0.37 -10.46
C PRO A 282 -4.53 0.12 -11.03
N LEU A 283 -5.01 -0.53 -12.09
CA LEU A 283 -6.24 -0.20 -12.78
C LEU A 283 -7.20 -1.40 -12.78
N ALA A 284 -8.50 -1.11 -12.64
CA ALA A 284 -9.55 -2.13 -12.72
C ALA A 284 -9.73 -2.69 -14.13
#